data_42224ca46f1741164370c37c9f3a0d25
#
_entry.id   42224ca46f1741164370c37c9f3a0d25
#
_cell.length_a   1.000
_cell.length_b   1.000
_cell.length_c   1.000
_cell.angle_alpha   90.00
_cell.angle_beta   90.00
_cell.angle_gamma   90.00
#
_symmetry.space_group_name_H-M   'P 1'
#
loop_
_entity.id
_entity.type
_entity.pdbx_description
1 polymer ?
#
loop_
_entity_poly.entity_id
_entity_poly.type
_entity_poly.pdbx_seq_one_letter_code
_entity_poly.pdbx_strand_id
1 'polypeptide(L)'
;MLRRAAAVAGATAAAVVGWSLFESQWVEFCDEEVELRGLAPELDGLTIVHLSDFHLGTLSFNARTLERAVRWASERPCDIVAITGDLLSRRRGEPQLERAVSALEPRFGVFAVLGNHDVEITRDPFSQPTDASVVQSAGAVLLENESVSLSVNGRSVQIVGGDQSLGPYWSSLAGLADPEADLRILLFHFPDVVRYLPPEAFDLILAGHLHGGQICIPTPRGRVRLEHLRAEHWEGLHETRAGFLHVSRGLGTSFVPFRFLARPEATRLVLRSAGR
;
A
#
# COMPACT_ATOMS: atom_id res chain seq x y z
N MET A 1 46.57 11.26 -10.84
CA MET A 1 45.71 10.55 -9.86
C MET A 1 44.34 11.17 -9.74
N LEU A 2 44.15 12.47 -9.48
CA LEU A 2 42.84 13.15 -9.32
C LEU A 2 41.88 12.93 -10.48
N ARG A 3 42.31 13.02 -11.74
CA ARG A 3 41.42 12.79 -12.92
C ARG A 3 40.90 11.35 -12.99
N ARG A 4 41.71 10.34 -12.61
CA ARG A 4 41.26 8.95 -12.56
C ARG A 4 40.27 8.70 -11.41
N ALA A 5 40.55 9.29 -10.24
CA ALA A 5 39.62 9.22 -9.11
C ALA A 5 38.28 9.88 -9.42
N ALA A 6 38.27 11.06 -10.04
CA ALA A 6 37.04 11.74 -10.48
C ALA A 6 36.27 10.93 -11.53
N ALA A 7 36.96 10.31 -12.50
CA ALA A 7 36.32 9.45 -13.50
C ALA A 7 35.68 8.19 -12.87
N VAL A 8 36.35 7.55 -11.91
CA VAL A 8 35.83 6.40 -11.18
C VAL A 8 34.59 6.82 -10.36
N ALA A 9 34.67 7.93 -9.61
CA ALA A 9 33.57 8.44 -8.82
C ALA A 9 32.36 8.77 -9.72
N GLY A 10 32.58 9.41 -10.87
CA GLY A 10 31.51 9.70 -11.85
C GLY A 10 30.87 8.45 -12.43
N ALA A 11 31.67 7.45 -12.79
CA ALA A 11 31.16 6.17 -13.29
C ALA A 11 30.36 5.42 -12.23
N THR A 12 30.81 5.42 -10.97
CA THR A 12 30.08 4.80 -9.84
C THR A 12 28.75 5.50 -9.60
N ALA A 13 28.73 6.84 -9.59
CA ALA A 13 27.49 7.60 -9.43
C ALA A 13 26.49 7.31 -10.56
N ALA A 14 26.96 7.29 -11.81
CA ALA A 14 26.13 6.95 -12.96
C ALA A 14 25.56 5.51 -12.87
N ALA A 15 26.37 4.55 -12.41
CA ALA A 15 25.94 3.17 -12.20
C ALA A 15 24.86 3.07 -11.11
N VAL A 16 25.03 3.79 -9.98
CA VAL A 16 24.05 3.82 -8.88
C VAL A 16 22.75 4.43 -9.35
N VAL A 17 22.77 5.56 -10.07
CA VAL A 17 21.57 6.20 -10.62
C VAL A 17 20.88 5.27 -11.64
N GLY A 18 21.64 4.66 -12.57
CA GLY A 18 21.11 3.72 -13.54
C GLY A 18 20.45 2.51 -12.88
N TRP A 19 21.08 1.95 -11.85
CA TRP A 19 20.50 0.88 -11.05
C TRP A 19 19.22 1.32 -10.35
N SER A 20 19.20 2.49 -9.71
CA SER A 20 18.04 3.02 -8.98
C SER A 20 16.85 3.28 -9.88
N LEU A 21 17.08 3.74 -11.12
CA LEU A 21 16.05 3.87 -12.16
C LEU A 21 15.54 2.51 -12.65
N PHE A 22 16.40 1.52 -12.76
CA PHE A 22 16.01 0.14 -13.10
C PHE A 22 15.19 -0.48 -11.95
N GLU A 23 15.68 -0.35 -10.70
CA GLU A 23 15.02 -0.91 -9.53
C GLU A 23 13.61 -0.35 -9.33
N SER A 24 13.38 0.95 -9.61
CA SER A 24 12.06 1.58 -9.52
C SER A 24 11.02 0.97 -10.46
N GLN A 25 11.44 0.18 -11.44
CA GLN A 25 10.56 -0.53 -12.37
C GLN A 25 10.48 -2.04 -12.09
N TRP A 26 11.31 -2.54 -11.20
CA TRP A 26 11.42 -3.97 -10.91
C TRP A 26 10.49 -4.37 -9.79
N VAL A 27 9.19 -4.46 -10.11
CA VAL A 27 8.14 -4.85 -9.15
C VAL A 27 8.43 -6.23 -8.57
N GLU A 28 8.35 -6.33 -7.27
CA GLU A 28 8.33 -7.58 -6.52
C GLU A 28 6.87 -8.00 -6.31
N PHE A 29 6.57 -9.23 -6.69
CA PHE A 29 5.26 -9.82 -6.53
C PHE A 29 5.34 -10.82 -5.39
N CYS A 30 4.62 -10.55 -4.30
CA CYS A 30 4.67 -11.33 -3.08
C CYS A 30 3.36 -12.10 -2.88
N ASP A 31 3.47 -13.34 -2.45
CA ASP A 31 2.38 -14.10 -1.85
C ASP A 31 2.73 -14.32 -0.37
N GLU A 32 1.89 -13.82 0.55
CA GLU A 32 2.12 -13.92 2.00
C GLU A 32 0.92 -14.56 2.68
N GLU A 33 1.16 -15.51 3.56
CA GLU A 33 0.11 -16.09 4.40
C GLU A 33 0.00 -15.33 5.72
N VAL A 34 -1.24 -15.02 6.11
CA VAL A 34 -1.55 -14.32 7.36
C VAL A 34 -2.36 -15.28 8.24
N GLU A 35 -1.72 -15.81 9.26
CA GLU A 35 -2.36 -16.71 10.22
C GLU A 35 -3.15 -15.92 11.26
N LEU A 36 -4.48 -15.87 11.11
CA LEU A 36 -5.38 -15.17 12.01
C LEU A 36 -5.98 -16.11 13.05
N ARG A 37 -5.82 -15.74 14.32
CA ARG A 37 -6.45 -16.48 15.43
C ARG A 37 -7.97 -16.27 15.40
N GLY A 38 -8.72 -17.36 15.44
CA GLY A 38 -10.19 -17.30 15.48
C GLY A 38 -10.84 -17.03 14.11
N LEU A 39 -10.09 -16.98 13.03
CA LEU A 39 -10.66 -16.88 11.68
C LEU A 39 -11.61 -18.06 11.44
N ALA A 40 -12.84 -17.76 11.01
CA ALA A 40 -13.83 -18.76 10.68
C ALA A 40 -13.32 -19.68 9.55
N PRO A 41 -13.52 -21.00 9.62
CA PRO A 41 -13.02 -21.94 8.59
C PRO A 41 -13.50 -21.61 7.17
N GLU A 42 -14.67 -20.98 7.02
CA GLU A 42 -15.24 -20.58 5.74
C GLU A 42 -14.48 -19.41 5.09
N LEU A 43 -13.65 -18.70 5.89
CA LEU A 43 -12.78 -17.61 5.43
C LEU A 43 -11.32 -18.07 5.26
N ASP A 44 -10.98 -19.33 5.58
CA ASP A 44 -9.66 -19.88 5.31
C ASP A 44 -9.39 -19.88 3.80
N GLY A 45 -8.26 -19.35 3.40
CA GLY A 45 -7.90 -19.16 1.99
C GLY A 45 -8.45 -17.91 1.32
N LEU A 46 -9.17 -17.02 2.03
CA LEU A 46 -9.59 -15.72 1.49
C LEU A 46 -8.37 -14.94 1.03
N THR A 47 -8.44 -14.40 -0.20
CA THR A 47 -7.31 -13.71 -0.84
C THR A 47 -7.55 -12.21 -0.96
N ILE A 48 -6.56 -11.41 -0.58
CA ILE A 48 -6.59 -9.95 -0.68
C ILE A 48 -5.35 -9.49 -1.44
N VAL A 49 -5.53 -8.84 -2.59
CA VAL A 49 -4.42 -8.14 -3.27
C VAL A 49 -4.31 -6.73 -2.68
N HIS A 50 -3.16 -6.44 -2.08
CA HIS A 50 -2.84 -5.15 -1.51
C HIS A 50 -1.95 -4.34 -2.45
N LEU A 51 -2.43 -3.19 -2.89
CA LEU A 51 -1.75 -2.23 -3.75
C LEU A 51 -1.72 -0.86 -3.03
N SER A 52 -0.67 -0.07 -3.23
CA SER A 52 -0.52 1.23 -2.57
C SER A 52 0.42 2.16 -3.34
N ASP A 53 0.33 3.47 -3.06
CA ASP A 53 1.32 4.47 -3.43
C ASP A 53 1.65 4.48 -4.93
N PHE A 54 0.64 4.71 -5.76
CA PHE A 54 0.81 4.71 -7.23
C PHE A 54 1.51 5.97 -7.73
N HIS A 55 1.25 7.14 -7.12
CA HIS A 55 1.81 8.44 -7.48
C HIS A 55 1.78 8.72 -8.97
N LEU A 56 0.63 8.47 -9.62
CA LEU A 56 0.49 8.64 -11.06
C LEU A 56 0.57 10.10 -11.49
N GLY A 57 0.94 10.29 -12.76
CA GLY A 57 1.01 11.61 -13.36
C GLY A 57 2.36 12.33 -13.17
N THR A 58 3.35 11.74 -12.51
CA THR A 58 4.74 12.24 -12.48
C THR A 58 5.55 11.79 -13.69
N LEU A 59 6.74 12.39 -13.90
CA LEU A 59 7.71 11.92 -14.90
C LEU A 59 8.52 10.76 -14.29
N SER A 60 7.91 9.59 -14.24
CA SER A 60 8.43 8.39 -13.60
C SER A 60 7.94 7.14 -14.33
N PHE A 61 8.30 5.97 -13.84
CA PHE A 61 7.83 4.68 -14.36
C PHE A 61 6.58 4.16 -13.63
N ASN A 62 5.96 4.97 -12.77
CA ASN A 62 4.86 4.59 -11.89
C ASN A 62 3.67 3.95 -12.65
N ALA A 63 3.28 4.51 -13.79
CA ALA A 63 2.21 3.92 -14.61
C ALA A 63 2.55 2.50 -15.10
N ARG A 64 3.82 2.26 -15.49
CA ARG A 64 4.28 0.94 -15.94
C ARG A 64 4.32 -0.08 -14.80
N THR A 65 4.73 0.33 -13.59
CA THR A 65 4.71 -0.55 -12.42
C THR A 65 3.29 -0.94 -12.05
N LEU A 66 2.36 0.02 -12.08
CA LEU A 66 0.94 -0.22 -11.83
C LEU A 66 0.34 -1.19 -12.87
N GLU A 67 0.57 -0.96 -14.17
CA GLU A 67 0.10 -1.86 -15.23
C GLU A 67 0.59 -3.31 -15.04
N ARG A 68 1.83 -3.48 -14.59
CA ARG A 68 2.39 -4.81 -14.29
C ARG A 68 1.73 -5.44 -13.07
N ALA A 69 1.46 -4.65 -12.02
CA ALA A 69 0.79 -5.13 -10.81
C ALA A 69 -0.67 -5.52 -11.09
N VAL A 70 -1.40 -4.72 -11.87
CA VAL A 70 -2.76 -5.03 -12.30
C VAL A 70 -2.81 -6.32 -13.12
N ARG A 71 -1.92 -6.47 -14.11
CA ARG A 71 -1.82 -7.72 -14.88
C ARG A 71 -1.56 -8.92 -13.99
N TRP A 72 -0.60 -8.80 -13.08
CA TRP A 72 -0.27 -9.86 -12.12
C TRP A 72 -1.48 -10.22 -11.23
N ALA A 73 -2.24 -9.23 -10.76
CA ALA A 73 -3.45 -9.44 -9.98
C ALA A 73 -4.56 -10.14 -10.79
N SER A 74 -4.76 -9.75 -12.06
CA SER A 74 -5.79 -10.32 -12.94
C SER A 74 -5.50 -11.76 -13.39
N GLU A 75 -4.24 -12.19 -13.35
CA GLU A 75 -3.83 -13.55 -13.69
C GLU A 75 -4.02 -14.56 -12.53
N ARG A 76 -4.53 -14.13 -11.38
CA ARG A 76 -4.65 -14.93 -10.15
C ARG A 76 -6.02 -14.83 -9.52
N PRO A 77 -6.50 -15.89 -8.85
CA PRO A 77 -7.70 -15.77 -8.03
C PRO A 77 -7.51 -14.65 -6.99
N CYS A 78 -8.43 -13.72 -6.97
CA CYS A 78 -8.44 -12.60 -6.03
C CYS A 78 -9.87 -12.36 -5.55
N ASP A 79 -10.07 -12.40 -4.25
CA ASP A 79 -11.39 -12.15 -3.67
C ASP A 79 -11.63 -10.66 -3.44
N ILE A 80 -10.62 -9.94 -2.93
CA ILE A 80 -10.68 -8.52 -2.60
C ILE A 80 -9.42 -7.84 -3.12
N VAL A 81 -9.58 -6.64 -3.68
CA VAL A 81 -8.44 -5.73 -3.91
C VAL A 81 -8.55 -4.57 -2.94
N ALA A 82 -7.49 -4.32 -2.19
CA ALA A 82 -7.34 -3.21 -1.26
C ALA A 82 -6.30 -2.22 -1.78
N ILE A 83 -6.67 -0.94 -1.86
CA ILE A 83 -5.81 0.15 -2.33
C ILE A 83 -5.67 1.17 -1.20
N THR A 84 -4.44 1.36 -0.69
CA THR A 84 -4.20 2.13 0.54
C THR A 84 -3.58 3.52 0.28
N GLY A 85 -4.11 4.24 -0.71
CA GLY A 85 -3.88 5.66 -0.90
C GLY A 85 -2.66 6.03 -1.76
N ASP A 86 -2.43 7.34 -1.88
CA ASP A 86 -1.44 7.99 -2.72
C ASP A 86 -1.54 7.57 -4.19
N LEU A 87 -2.75 7.70 -4.73
CA LEU A 87 -3.13 7.26 -6.07
C LEU A 87 -2.54 8.18 -7.15
N LEU A 88 -2.65 9.48 -6.92
CA LEU A 88 -2.30 10.52 -7.87
C LEU A 88 -1.30 11.52 -7.28
N SER A 89 -0.33 11.92 -8.08
CA SER A 89 0.48 13.12 -7.83
C SER A 89 0.12 14.28 -8.78
N ARG A 90 -0.50 13.99 -9.94
CA ARG A 90 -0.96 14.98 -10.91
C ARG A 90 -2.14 14.49 -11.73
N ARG A 91 -3.03 15.41 -12.12
CA ARG A 91 -4.24 15.13 -12.93
C ARG A 91 -4.00 14.31 -14.19
N ARG A 92 -2.87 14.49 -14.86
CA ARG A 92 -2.54 13.69 -16.05
C ARG A 92 -2.43 12.18 -15.78
N GLY A 93 -2.40 11.77 -14.49
CA GLY A 93 -2.45 10.37 -14.06
C GLY A 93 -3.86 9.79 -14.00
N GLU A 94 -4.91 10.61 -13.99
CA GLU A 94 -6.30 10.17 -13.87
C GLU A 94 -6.69 9.10 -14.91
N PRO A 95 -6.37 9.25 -16.22
CA PRO A 95 -6.73 8.21 -17.21
C PRO A 95 -5.97 6.89 -17.01
N GLN A 96 -4.77 6.93 -16.41
CA GLN A 96 -4.03 5.71 -16.07
C GLN A 96 -4.65 5.02 -14.85
N LEU A 97 -5.05 5.79 -13.83
CA LEU A 97 -5.73 5.29 -12.64
C LEU A 97 -7.06 4.61 -13.02
N GLU A 98 -7.89 5.30 -13.79
CA GLU A 98 -9.16 4.79 -14.28
C GLU A 98 -9.00 3.44 -15.00
N ARG A 99 -8.09 3.37 -15.99
CA ARG A 99 -7.83 2.12 -16.72
C ARG A 99 -7.31 1.01 -15.82
N ALA A 100 -6.44 1.34 -14.87
CA ALA A 100 -5.84 0.36 -13.97
C ALA A 100 -6.90 -0.25 -13.03
N VAL A 101 -7.73 0.59 -12.43
CA VAL A 101 -8.78 0.15 -11.50
C VAL A 101 -9.88 -0.61 -12.22
N SER A 102 -10.33 -0.11 -13.39
CA SER A 102 -11.37 -0.80 -14.22
C SER A 102 -10.93 -2.18 -14.75
N ALA A 103 -9.62 -2.45 -14.77
CA ALA A 103 -9.09 -3.75 -15.20
C ALA A 103 -8.96 -4.75 -14.04
N LEU A 104 -9.27 -4.35 -12.81
CA LEU A 104 -9.27 -5.23 -11.64
C LEU A 104 -10.66 -5.86 -11.48
N GLU A 105 -10.73 -7.19 -11.50
CA GLU A 105 -11.97 -7.97 -11.42
C GLU A 105 -11.95 -8.95 -10.24
N PRO A 106 -11.81 -8.48 -8.99
CA PRO A 106 -11.90 -9.35 -7.84
C PRO A 106 -13.35 -9.81 -7.59
N ARG A 107 -13.50 -10.95 -6.90
CA ARG A 107 -14.82 -11.55 -6.65
C ARG A 107 -15.75 -10.66 -5.84
N PHE A 108 -15.25 -9.91 -4.84
CA PHE A 108 -16.08 -9.13 -3.91
C PHE A 108 -15.90 -7.61 -4.05
N GLY A 109 -14.94 -7.15 -4.83
CA GLY A 109 -14.79 -5.74 -5.16
C GLY A 109 -13.41 -5.16 -4.87
N VAL A 110 -13.22 -3.94 -5.38
CA VAL A 110 -12.04 -3.09 -5.16
C VAL A 110 -12.41 -2.04 -4.12
N PHE A 111 -11.63 -1.94 -3.06
CA PHE A 111 -11.82 -0.97 -1.97
C PHE A 111 -10.59 -0.08 -1.88
N ALA A 112 -10.81 1.22 -1.74
CA ALA A 112 -9.73 2.21 -1.72
C ALA A 112 -9.93 3.21 -0.58
N VAL A 113 -8.81 3.73 -0.08
CA VAL A 113 -8.75 4.91 0.79
C VAL A 113 -7.81 5.94 0.18
N LEU A 114 -7.87 7.17 0.66
CA LEU A 114 -7.00 8.26 0.22
C LEU A 114 -5.71 8.32 1.04
N GLY A 115 -4.62 8.73 0.39
CA GLY A 115 -3.36 9.06 1.02
C GLY A 115 -3.16 10.59 1.11
N ASN A 116 -2.01 11.00 1.67
CA ASN A 116 -1.73 12.43 1.86
C ASN A 116 -1.50 13.20 0.56
N HIS A 117 -1.08 12.53 -0.50
CA HIS A 117 -0.95 13.18 -1.80
C HIS A 117 -2.31 13.39 -2.47
N ASP A 118 -3.30 12.55 -2.20
CA ASP A 118 -4.65 12.65 -2.77
C ASP A 118 -5.45 13.80 -2.14
N VAL A 119 -5.20 14.13 -0.85
CA VAL A 119 -5.90 15.19 -0.09
C VAL A 119 -5.01 16.43 0.12
N GLU A 120 -3.98 16.60 -0.68
CA GLU A 120 -3.09 17.78 -0.70
C GLU A 120 -2.30 18.06 0.59
N ILE A 121 -2.13 17.08 1.46
CA ILE A 121 -1.31 17.19 2.68
C ILE A 121 0.08 16.61 2.40
N THR A 122 0.79 17.20 1.46
CA THR A 122 2.13 16.75 1.10
C THR A 122 3.11 17.93 0.97
N ARG A 123 4.40 17.64 1.19
CA ARG A 123 5.51 18.56 0.92
C ARG A 123 6.21 18.28 -0.40
N ASP A 124 5.74 17.30 -1.18
CA ASP A 124 6.30 16.97 -2.48
C ASP A 124 6.02 18.11 -3.47
N PRO A 125 7.06 18.82 -3.95
CA PRO A 125 6.89 19.95 -4.88
C PRO A 125 6.42 19.49 -6.27
N PHE A 126 6.43 18.20 -6.54
CA PHE A 126 5.97 17.63 -7.82
C PHE A 126 4.51 17.19 -7.78
N SER A 127 3.89 17.13 -6.60
CA SER A 127 2.46 16.88 -6.44
C SER A 127 1.65 18.16 -6.68
N GLN A 128 0.43 17.98 -7.18
CA GLN A 128 -0.55 19.02 -7.44
C GLN A 128 -1.94 18.51 -7.04
N PRO A 129 -2.89 19.40 -6.74
CA PRO A 129 -4.28 19.02 -6.49
C PRO A 129 -4.82 18.11 -7.58
N THR A 130 -5.41 16.99 -7.18
CA THR A 130 -5.97 15.96 -8.05
C THR A 130 -7.40 15.61 -7.61
N ASP A 131 -8.10 14.89 -8.45
CA ASP A 131 -9.41 14.34 -8.13
C ASP A 131 -9.29 12.81 -8.04
N ALA A 132 -9.07 12.31 -6.84
CA ALA A 132 -8.96 10.88 -6.60
C ALA A 132 -10.31 10.16 -6.70
N SER A 133 -11.45 10.89 -6.78
CA SER A 133 -12.78 10.31 -6.98
C SER A 133 -12.91 9.55 -8.31
N VAL A 134 -12.00 9.75 -9.24
CA VAL A 134 -11.90 8.95 -10.47
C VAL A 134 -11.82 7.45 -10.18
N VAL A 135 -11.32 7.05 -9.02
CA VAL A 135 -11.26 5.63 -8.60
C VAL A 135 -12.67 5.03 -8.43
N GLN A 136 -13.64 5.84 -7.97
CA GLN A 136 -15.04 5.44 -7.86
C GLN A 136 -15.68 5.26 -9.24
N SER A 137 -15.43 6.20 -10.16
CA SER A 137 -15.88 6.09 -11.55
C SER A 137 -15.33 4.85 -12.25
N ALA A 138 -14.16 4.38 -11.83
CA ALA A 138 -13.51 3.17 -12.32
C ALA A 138 -14.05 1.88 -11.67
N GLY A 139 -15.00 1.97 -10.73
CA GLY A 139 -15.69 0.82 -10.12
C GLY A 139 -15.17 0.42 -8.73
N ALA A 140 -14.25 1.16 -8.12
CA ALA A 140 -13.86 0.91 -6.74
C ALA A 140 -14.81 1.60 -5.74
N VAL A 141 -14.92 1.02 -4.55
CA VAL A 141 -15.57 1.64 -3.40
C VAL A 141 -14.50 2.47 -2.67
N LEU A 142 -14.65 3.80 -2.71
CA LEU A 142 -13.81 4.71 -1.95
C LEU A 142 -14.40 4.89 -0.55
N LEU A 143 -13.61 4.57 0.48
CA LEU A 143 -14.03 4.64 1.88
C LEU A 143 -13.36 5.83 2.56
N GLU A 144 -14.18 6.78 3.04
CA GLU A 144 -13.72 8.01 3.70
C GLU A 144 -14.32 8.08 5.11
N ASN A 145 -13.69 7.39 6.07
CA ASN A 145 -14.15 7.24 7.45
C ASN A 145 -15.50 6.53 7.57
N GLU A 146 -15.64 5.49 6.80
CA GLU A 146 -16.85 4.67 6.72
C GLU A 146 -16.50 3.18 6.59
N SER A 147 -17.49 2.32 6.62
CA SER A 147 -17.32 0.89 6.48
C SER A 147 -18.35 0.25 5.53
N VAL A 148 -17.96 -0.89 5.00
CA VAL A 148 -18.83 -1.76 4.21
C VAL A 148 -18.74 -3.18 4.72
N SER A 149 -19.88 -3.90 4.72
CA SER A 149 -19.93 -5.31 5.09
C SER A 149 -20.20 -6.17 3.86
N LEU A 150 -19.46 -7.24 3.71
CA LEU A 150 -19.55 -8.22 2.64
C LEU A 150 -20.00 -9.56 3.23
N SER A 151 -20.78 -10.32 2.48
CA SER A 151 -21.06 -11.73 2.80
C SER A 151 -20.13 -12.62 1.99
N VAL A 152 -19.16 -13.24 2.66
CA VAL A 152 -18.16 -14.14 2.08
C VAL A 152 -18.41 -15.55 2.61
N ASN A 153 -18.86 -16.45 1.76
CA ASN A 153 -19.17 -17.84 2.15
C ASN A 153 -20.11 -17.96 3.37
N GLY A 154 -21.07 -17.02 3.52
CA GLY A 154 -22.00 -16.95 4.64
C GLY A 154 -21.46 -16.29 5.91
N ARG A 155 -20.24 -15.74 5.88
CA ARG A 155 -19.61 -15.00 6.97
C ARG A 155 -19.61 -13.51 6.70
N SER A 156 -19.64 -12.70 7.76
CA SER A 156 -19.59 -11.25 7.69
C SER A 156 -18.12 -10.79 7.66
N VAL A 157 -17.73 -10.16 6.55
CA VAL A 157 -16.40 -9.51 6.41
C VAL A 157 -16.61 -8.02 6.34
N GLN A 158 -16.13 -7.28 7.32
CA GLN A 158 -16.21 -5.84 7.34
C GLN A 158 -14.90 -5.21 6.84
N ILE A 159 -15.01 -4.24 5.93
CA ILE A 159 -13.90 -3.40 5.50
C ILE A 159 -14.18 -1.98 5.98
N VAL A 160 -13.31 -1.46 6.84
CA VAL A 160 -13.32 -0.08 7.32
C VAL A 160 -12.28 0.70 6.55
N GLY A 161 -12.62 1.85 6.02
CA GLY A 161 -11.68 2.77 5.41
C GLY A 161 -11.59 4.07 6.18
N GLY A 162 -10.38 4.52 6.44
CA GLY A 162 -10.13 5.78 7.08
C GLY A 162 -9.21 6.69 6.26
N ASP A 163 -9.43 7.98 6.38
CA ASP A 163 -8.54 8.98 5.83
C ASP A 163 -7.87 9.81 6.93
N GLN A 164 -6.87 10.57 6.54
CA GLN A 164 -6.09 11.40 7.47
C GLN A 164 -6.81 12.66 7.94
N SER A 165 -7.99 13.02 7.37
CA SER A 165 -8.77 14.19 7.79
C SER A 165 -9.21 14.09 9.25
N LEU A 166 -9.26 12.86 9.81
CA LEU A 166 -9.47 12.64 11.24
C LEU A 166 -8.36 13.25 12.12
N GLY A 167 -7.20 13.61 11.57
CA GLY A 167 -6.10 14.22 12.30
C GLY A 167 -5.73 13.42 13.56
N PRO A 168 -5.76 14.03 14.77
CA PRO A 168 -5.40 13.34 16.01
C PRO A 168 -6.43 12.29 16.46
N TYR A 169 -7.57 12.14 15.77
CA TYR A 169 -8.68 11.27 16.16
C TYR A 169 -8.69 9.91 15.46
N TRP A 170 -7.56 9.43 14.99
CA TRP A 170 -7.46 8.10 14.34
C TRP A 170 -7.99 6.94 15.20
N SER A 171 -7.98 7.10 16.54
CA SER A 171 -8.61 6.14 17.45
C SER A 171 -10.11 5.96 17.22
N SER A 172 -10.80 6.95 16.65
CA SER A 172 -12.23 6.86 16.34
C SER A 172 -12.57 5.80 15.27
N LEU A 173 -11.61 5.39 14.44
CA LEU A 173 -11.78 4.32 13.47
C LEU A 173 -12.21 3.00 14.11
N ALA A 174 -11.77 2.75 15.35
CA ALA A 174 -12.23 1.57 16.09
C ALA A 174 -13.73 1.59 16.39
N GLY A 175 -14.35 2.78 16.45
CA GLY A 175 -15.80 2.91 16.61
C GLY A 175 -16.62 2.56 15.37
N LEU A 176 -15.97 2.41 14.21
CA LEU A 176 -16.59 1.94 12.97
C LEU A 176 -16.56 0.41 12.85
N ALA A 177 -15.73 -0.26 13.66
CA ALA A 177 -15.62 -1.72 13.65
C ALA A 177 -16.88 -2.35 14.25
N ASP A 178 -17.46 -3.31 13.52
CA ASP A 178 -18.58 -4.12 13.99
C ASP A 178 -18.03 -5.29 14.84
N PRO A 179 -18.33 -5.36 16.13
CA PRO A 179 -17.84 -6.45 16.97
C PRO A 179 -18.45 -7.83 16.59
N GLU A 180 -19.55 -7.84 15.84
CA GLU A 180 -20.22 -9.09 15.39
C GLU A 180 -19.70 -9.56 14.02
N ALA A 181 -18.82 -8.81 13.37
CA ALA A 181 -18.21 -9.26 12.12
C ALA A 181 -17.24 -10.42 12.35
N ASP A 182 -17.28 -11.43 11.47
CA ASP A 182 -16.37 -12.60 11.53
C ASP A 182 -14.92 -12.24 11.14
N LEU A 183 -14.74 -11.12 10.40
CA LEU A 183 -13.43 -10.59 10.01
C LEU A 183 -13.53 -9.06 9.82
N ARG A 184 -12.63 -8.32 10.47
CA ARG A 184 -12.56 -6.86 10.42
C ARG A 184 -11.25 -6.42 9.79
N ILE A 185 -11.33 -5.74 8.66
CA ILE A 185 -10.17 -5.25 7.89
C ILE A 185 -10.18 -3.72 7.93
N LEU A 186 -9.07 -3.10 8.33
CA LEU A 186 -8.87 -1.66 8.22
C LEU A 186 -7.98 -1.33 7.03
N LEU A 187 -8.44 -0.47 6.14
CA LEU A 187 -7.64 0.21 5.14
C LEU A 187 -7.30 1.62 5.64
N PHE A 188 -6.03 1.90 5.75
CA PHE A 188 -5.55 3.22 6.16
C PHE A 188 -4.18 3.51 5.54
N HIS A 189 -3.93 4.75 5.15
CA HIS A 189 -2.67 5.05 4.45
C HIS A 189 -1.44 4.96 5.38
N PHE A 190 -1.54 5.47 6.62
CA PHE A 190 -0.41 5.58 7.55
C PHE A 190 -0.30 4.36 8.47
N PRO A 191 0.83 3.63 8.48
CA PRO A 191 1.00 2.47 9.37
C PRO A 191 1.03 2.83 10.85
N ASP A 192 1.39 4.06 11.19
CA ASP A 192 1.40 4.55 12.59
C ASP A 192 0.01 4.56 13.24
N VAL A 193 -1.09 4.34 12.48
CA VAL A 193 -2.46 4.22 13.00
C VAL A 193 -2.55 3.19 14.13
N VAL A 194 -1.78 2.11 14.08
CA VAL A 194 -1.78 1.05 15.10
C VAL A 194 -1.44 1.54 16.52
N ARG A 195 -0.76 2.68 16.64
CA ARG A 195 -0.43 3.29 17.92
C ARG A 195 -1.62 3.95 18.61
N TYR A 196 -2.64 4.29 17.83
CA TYR A 196 -3.83 5.01 18.30
C TYR A 196 -5.03 4.08 18.50
N LEU A 197 -5.01 2.91 17.88
CA LEU A 197 -6.09 1.93 18.00
C LEU A 197 -6.02 1.16 19.32
N PRO A 198 -7.17 0.78 19.90
CA PRO A 198 -7.22 -0.13 21.03
C PRO A 198 -6.70 -1.53 20.66
N PRO A 199 -6.39 -2.39 21.64
CA PRO A 199 -6.02 -3.77 21.37
C PRO A 199 -7.11 -4.51 20.58
N GLU A 200 -6.70 -5.35 19.64
CA GLU A 200 -7.58 -6.24 18.85
C GLU A 200 -8.74 -5.50 18.16
N ALA A 201 -8.54 -4.21 17.82
CA ALA A 201 -9.55 -3.40 17.14
C ALA A 201 -9.92 -3.97 15.76
N PHE A 202 -8.93 -4.51 15.07
CA PHE A 202 -9.07 -5.13 13.75
C PHE A 202 -8.29 -6.44 13.69
N ASP A 203 -8.70 -7.34 12.80
CA ASP A 203 -7.99 -8.59 12.59
C ASP A 203 -6.84 -8.39 11.60
N LEU A 204 -7.03 -7.53 10.58
CA LEU A 204 -6.03 -7.15 9.59
C LEU A 204 -6.08 -5.64 9.31
N ILE A 205 -4.92 -5.01 9.26
CA ILE A 205 -4.73 -3.58 8.94
C ILE A 205 -3.80 -3.50 7.74
N LEU A 206 -4.20 -2.78 6.70
CA LEU A 206 -3.42 -2.58 5.47
C LEU A 206 -3.02 -1.12 5.36
N ALA A 207 -1.72 -0.86 5.15
CA ALA A 207 -1.17 0.48 5.06
C ALA A 207 -0.05 0.59 4.00
N GLY A 208 0.27 1.83 3.59
CA GLY A 208 1.35 2.16 2.66
C GLY A 208 2.25 3.26 3.19
N HIS A 209 2.38 4.36 2.43
CA HIS A 209 3.01 5.63 2.79
C HIS A 209 4.54 5.63 2.84
N LEU A 210 5.18 4.58 3.33
CA LEU A 210 6.61 4.61 3.68
C LEU A 210 7.54 4.16 2.56
N HIS A 211 7.00 3.67 1.44
CA HIS A 211 7.73 3.23 0.24
C HIS A 211 8.88 2.24 0.51
N GLY A 212 8.86 1.52 1.65
CA GLY A 212 10.01 0.74 2.10
C GLY A 212 11.26 1.60 2.31
N GLY A 213 11.07 2.91 2.61
CA GLY A 213 12.11 3.92 2.73
C GLY A 213 12.62 4.47 1.40
N GLN A 214 12.08 4.08 0.27
CA GLN A 214 12.38 4.44 -1.13
C GLN A 214 13.87 4.44 -1.50
N ILE A 215 14.74 5.04 -0.69
CA ILE A 215 16.21 5.03 -0.82
C ILE A 215 16.79 4.56 0.49
N CYS A 216 17.45 3.40 0.46
CA CYS A 216 18.09 2.80 1.63
C CYS A 216 19.61 2.72 1.46
N ILE A 217 20.33 2.75 2.58
CA ILE A 217 21.77 2.55 2.61
C ILE A 217 22.06 1.10 3.03
N PRO A 218 22.88 0.34 2.27
CA PRO A 218 23.27 -0.99 2.68
C PRO A 218 24.17 -0.95 3.92
N THR A 219 23.96 -1.84 4.86
CA THR A 219 24.80 -2.02 6.05
C THR A 219 25.09 -3.51 6.26
N PRO A 220 26.11 -3.86 7.07
CA PRO A 220 26.41 -5.25 7.38
C PRO A 220 25.25 -6.00 8.07
N ARG A 221 24.27 -5.28 8.63
CA ARG A 221 23.09 -5.83 9.33
C ARG A 221 21.80 -5.72 8.53
N GLY A 222 21.89 -5.43 7.22
CA GLY A 222 20.75 -5.22 6.34
C GLY A 222 20.77 -3.82 5.70
N ARG A 223 19.63 -3.16 5.62
CA ARG A 223 19.52 -1.82 5.03
C ARG A 223 18.94 -0.82 6.04
N VAL A 224 19.33 0.44 5.90
CA VAL A 224 18.81 1.56 6.68
C VAL A 224 18.15 2.53 5.72
N ARG A 225 16.91 2.87 5.97
CA ARG A 225 16.17 3.89 5.22
C ARG A 225 16.68 5.30 5.53
N LEU A 226 16.58 6.21 4.55
CA LEU A 226 16.92 7.62 4.73
C LEU A 226 15.75 8.47 5.20
N GLU A 227 14.53 8.02 4.93
CA GLU A 227 13.29 8.71 5.31
C GLU A 227 12.56 7.96 6.42
N HIS A 228 11.63 8.66 7.09
CA HIS A 228 10.77 8.09 8.13
C HIS A 228 11.50 7.30 9.22
N LEU A 229 12.65 7.80 9.68
CA LEU A 229 13.58 7.11 10.60
C LEU A 229 12.92 6.64 11.91
N ARG A 230 11.80 7.24 12.31
CA ARG A 230 11.07 6.93 13.54
C ARG A 230 9.92 5.93 13.35
N ALA A 231 9.57 5.56 12.10
CA ALA A 231 8.51 4.59 11.89
C ALA A 231 8.96 3.22 12.41
N GLU A 232 8.14 2.58 13.20
CA GLU A 232 8.42 1.26 13.78
C GLU A 232 8.20 0.16 12.73
N HIS A 233 7.07 0.21 12.04
CA HIS A 233 6.70 -0.71 10.98
C HIS A 233 6.77 0.02 9.64
N TRP A 234 7.65 -0.38 8.75
CA TRP A 234 7.93 0.37 7.52
C TRP A 234 7.84 -0.46 6.24
N GLU A 235 7.69 -1.78 6.34
CA GLU A 235 7.39 -2.71 5.25
C GLU A 235 7.04 -4.09 5.81
N GLY A 236 6.24 -4.89 5.07
CA GLY A 236 5.93 -6.28 5.36
C GLY A 236 4.88 -6.48 6.43
N LEU A 237 4.75 -7.71 6.91
CA LEU A 237 3.73 -8.15 7.85
C LEU A 237 4.23 -8.09 9.29
N HIS A 238 3.42 -7.53 10.19
CA HIS A 238 3.72 -7.37 11.63
C HIS A 238 2.52 -7.76 12.48
N GLU A 239 2.76 -8.51 13.55
CA GLU A 239 1.77 -8.67 14.63
C GLU A 239 1.86 -7.45 15.55
N THR A 240 0.76 -6.72 15.70
CA THR A 240 0.66 -5.53 16.56
C THR A 240 -0.39 -5.74 17.63
N ARG A 241 -0.43 -4.84 18.60
CA ARG A 241 -1.48 -4.86 19.61
C ARG A 241 -2.88 -4.68 19.03
N ALA A 242 -3.01 -3.91 17.93
CA ALA A 242 -4.29 -3.57 17.31
C ALA A 242 -4.79 -4.63 16.32
N GLY A 243 -3.93 -5.57 15.91
CA GLY A 243 -4.16 -6.62 14.94
C GLY A 243 -2.93 -6.84 14.05
N PHE A 244 -3.04 -7.70 13.05
CA PHE A 244 -1.98 -7.84 12.03
C PHE A 244 -1.93 -6.61 11.15
N LEU A 245 -0.73 -6.07 10.93
CA LEU A 245 -0.46 -4.93 10.07
C LEU A 245 0.40 -5.36 8.89
N HIS A 246 -0.07 -5.16 7.66
CA HIS A 246 0.77 -5.26 6.47
C HIS A 246 1.06 -3.86 5.93
N VAL A 247 2.34 -3.52 5.80
CA VAL A 247 2.82 -2.25 5.25
C VAL A 247 3.42 -2.49 3.87
N SER A 248 2.75 -2.02 2.84
CA SER A 248 3.21 -2.12 1.46
C SER A 248 4.36 -1.15 1.19
N ARG A 249 5.35 -1.58 0.39
CA ARG A 249 6.38 -0.69 -0.16
C ARG A 249 5.88 0.19 -1.30
N GLY A 250 4.63 0.01 -1.70
CA GLY A 250 4.01 0.76 -2.79
C GLY A 250 4.60 0.50 -4.17
N LEU A 251 3.91 0.94 -5.20
CA LEU A 251 4.25 0.72 -6.60
C LEU A 251 4.98 1.90 -7.24
N GLY A 252 4.69 3.13 -6.78
CA GLY A 252 5.23 4.36 -7.34
C GLY A 252 6.48 4.85 -6.63
N THR A 253 6.84 6.05 -6.99
CA THR A 253 7.90 6.86 -6.37
C THR A 253 7.36 8.26 -6.12
N SER A 254 7.78 8.89 -5.01
CA SER A 254 7.51 10.28 -4.68
C SER A 254 8.83 11.08 -4.66
N PHE A 255 8.79 12.41 -4.75
CA PHE A 255 9.93 13.34 -4.77
C PHE A 255 10.96 13.07 -5.89
N VAL A 256 11.49 11.85 -6.00
CA VAL A 256 12.50 11.46 -7.00
C VAL A 256 12.08 10.17 -7.72
N PRO A 257 12.37 10.04 -9.04
CA PRO A 257 11.84 8.95 -9.86
C PRO A 257 12.65 7.65 -9.77
N PHE A 258 13.24 7.33 -8.63
CA PHE A 258 14.07 6.14 -8.46
C PHE A 258 13.98 5.55 -7.06
N ARG A 259 14.29 4.27 -6.95
CA ARG A 259 14.36 3.49 -5.70
C ARG A 259 15.73 2.84 -5.57
N PHE A 260 16.21 2.68 -4.35
CA PHE A 260 17.45 1.99 -4.08
C PHE A 260 17.33 1.10 -2.84
N LEU A 261 17.46 -0.21 -3.03
CA LEU A 261 17.22 -1.26 -2.04
C LEU A 261 15.80 -1.21 -1.43
N ALA A 262 14.82 -0.79 -2.25
CA ALA A 262 13.41 -0.67 -1.86
C ALA A 262 12.51 -0.88 -3.09
N ARG A 263 12.52 -2.11 -3.65
CA ARG A 263 11.76 -2.44 -4.87
C ARG A 263 10.26 -2.16 -4.70
N PRO A 264 9.59 -1.67 -5.76
CA PRO A 264 8.12 -1.61 -5.76
C PRO A 264 7.51 -2.98 -5.46
N GLU A 265 6.35 -2.99 -4.82
CA GLU A 265 5.70 -4.21 -4.35
C GLU A 265 4.23 -4.25 -4.69
N ALA A 266 3.75 -5.43 -5.07
CA ALA A 266 2.34 -5.82 -5.07
C ALA A 266 2.23 -7.13 -4.30
N THR A 267 1.38 -7.18 -3.27
CA THR A 267 1.27 -8.32 -2.37
C THR A 267 -0.11 -8.94 -2.44
N ARG A 268 -0.18 -10.27 -2.54
CA ARG A 268 -1.38 -11.04 -2.32
C ARG A 268 -1.28 -11.71 -0.95
N LEU A 269 -2.17 -11.30 -0.06
CA LEU A 269 -2.32 -11.90 1.25
C LEU A 269 -3.31 -13.06 1.16
N VAL A 270 -2.96 -14.19 1.75
CA VAL A 270 -3.83 -15.37 1.86
C VAL A 270 -4.11 -15.58 3.34
N LEU A 271 -5.36 -15.37 3.75
CA LEU A 271 -5.75 -15.54 5.14
C LEU A 271 -5.82 -17.02 5.51
N ARG A 272 -5.23 -17.37 6.64
CA ARG A 272 -5.23 -18.74 7.17
C ARG A 272 -5.79 -18.76 8.57
N SER A 273 -6.60 -19.77 8.84
CA SER A 273 -7.03 -20.05 10.21
C SER A 273 -5.86 -20.61 11.00
N ALA A 274 -5.36 -19.86 11.99
CA ALA A 274 -4.38 -20.41 12.92
C ALA A 274 -5.04 -21.56 13.69
N GLY A 275 -4.46 -22.75 13.61
CA GLY A 275 -4.93 -23.91 14.38
C GLY A 275 -5.04 -23.56 15.88
N ARG A 276 -6.01 -24.14 16.55
CA ARG A 276 -6.22 -23.99 18.00
C ARG A 276 -5.01 -24.46 18.80
#